data_885d1096d5d1470cb6a04a3c10665b5d
#
_entry.id   885d1096d5d1470cb6a04a3c10665b5d
#
_cell.length_a   1.000
_cell.length_b   1.000
_cell.length_c   1.000
_cell.angle_alpha   90.00
_cell.angle_beta   90.00
_cell.angle_gamma   90.00
#
_symmetry.space_group_name_H-M   'P 1'
#
loop_
_entity.id
_entity.type
_entity.pdbx_description
1 polymer ?
#
loop_
_entity_poly.entity_id
_entity_poly.type
_entity_poly.pdbx_seq_one_letter_code
_entity_poly.pdbx_strand_id
1 'polypeptide(L)'
;MLELRLANNPAVRRGALLIALVVALAVQGGMTVTADASPRDIVDVPVSFQVQNTNTSRDPCPSDGKSYVVRGHLTGPRAAVLGPGPRAVTLYYEGFDSGEWNWRFRVVPGYDHAAEMAKLGQTSVTVDQVGYGASGHPQGNDTCIGAQADIAHQVIGQLRSGTYSAQGTSPVEFKTVVLGAHDVGGAAAEVEAYTYDDIDGLMLFTYQDQGYTPFVLGIAANAGARCAAGGEPAYPGGPGGYVYYPQVSDWPILMPNSEPAVIAGAIASRQRNPCGLIPTTATTATLNFAGATTGIAGLGDIHVPVLLALGAADPVFTHDGFFQQAAHFTGSDDVTAVLLPDTGHFEMLDRNAPRFRAQVADWLGTRGF
;
A
#
# COMPACT_ATOMS: atom_id res chain seq x y z
N MET A 1 -2.60 -6.38 22.04
CA MET A 1 -3.16 -5.81 20.82
C MET A 1 -4.00 -4.61 21.24
N LEU A 2 -3.68 -3.44 20.76
CA LEU A 2 -4.51 -2.25 20.94
C LEU A 2 -5.21 -2.01 19.59
N GLU A 3 -6.51 -2.32 19.54
CA GLU A 3 -7.37 -2.02 18.41
C GLU A 3 -8.27 -0.86 18.84
N LEU A 4 -8.26 0.23 18.11
CA LEU A 4 -9.12 1.38 18.33
C LEU A 4 -10.15 1.43 17.20
N ARG A 5 -11.43 1.23 17.51
CA ARG A 5 -12.54 1.50 16.58
C ARG A 5 -13.14 2.85 16.92
N LEU A 6 -13.02 3.79 16.02
CA LEU A 6 -13.58 5.13 16.15
C LEU A 6 -14.97 5.15 15.50
N ALA A 7 -16.03 5.12 16.32
CA ALA A 7 -17.38 5.35 15.84
C ALA A 7 -17.66 6.86 15.83
N ASN A 8 -17.97 7.42 14.67
CA ASN A 8 -18.36 8.83 14.53
C ASN A 8 -19.78 9.05 15.08
N ASN A 9 -19.91 9.22 16.40
CA ASN A 9 -21.17 9.63 17.01
C ASN A 9 -21.10 11.14 17.34
N PRO A 10 -21.93 12.01 16.75
CA PRO A 10 -21.88 13.46 16.93
C PRO A 10 -22.15 13.93 18.37
N ALA A 11 -22.63 13.06 19.26
CA ALA A 11 -22.88 13.38 20.68
C ALA A 11 -21.61 13.43 21.55
N VAL A 12 -20.44 12.98 21.06
CA VAL A 12 -19.19 12.87 21.83
C VAL A 12 -18.22 14.05 21.62
N ARG A 13 -18.58 15.03 20.80
CA ARG A 13 -17.70 16.18 20.46
C ARG A 13 -17.46 17.21 21.58
N ARG A 14 -17.95 16.98 22.81
CA ARG A 14 -17.64 17.86 23.94
C ARG A 14 -17.27 17.09 25.19
N GLY A 15 -16.01 16.90 25.43
CA GLY A 15 -15.49 16.51 26.73
C GLY A 15 -14.59 15.28 26.71
N ALA A 16 -13.36 15.48 27.08
CA ALA A 16 -12.41 14.57 27.69
C ALA A 16 -12.14 13.23 27.01
N LEU A 17 -10.90 13.08 26.61
CA LEU A 17 -10.23 11.83 26.29
C LEU A 17 -10.34 10.86 27.48
N LEU A 18 -11.36 10.03 27.53
CA LEU A 18 -11.43 8.89 28.44
C LEU A 18 -10.82 7.67 27.72
N ILE A 19 -9.60 7.33 28.12
CA ILE A 19 -8.97 6.06 27.74
C ILE A 19 -9.78 4.95 28.43
N ALA A 20 -10.68 4.33 27.68
CA ALA A 20 -11.37 3.13 28.16
C ALA A 20 -10.47 1.92 27.91
N LEU A 21 -9.81 1.44 28.97
CA LEU A 21 -9.10 0.18 28.97
C LEU A 21 -10.14 -0.96 28.96
N VAL A 22 -10.46 -1.51 27.81
CA VAL A 22 -11.30 -2.71 27.69
C VAL A 22 -10.40 -3.94 27.83
N VAL A 23 -10.43 -4.56 28.99
CA VAL A 23 -9.89 -5.91 29.20
C VAL A 23 -10.88 -6.89 28.57
N ALA A 24 -10.57 -7.40 27.38
CA ALA A 24 -11.36 -8.45 26.74
C ALA A 24 -11.09 -9.79 27.42
N LEU A 25 -12.05 -10.30 28.15
CA LEU A 25 -12.12 -11.73 28.54
C LEU A 25 -12.28 -12.56 27.25
N ALA A 26 -11.37 -13.50 27.05
CA ALA A 26 -11.46 -14.46 25.98
C ALA A 26 -12.70 -15.37 26.15
N VAL A 27 -13.73 -15.12 25.36
CA VAL A 27 -14.80 -16.10 25.12
C VAL A 27 -14.28 -17.01 23.99
N GLN A 28 -14.05 -18.27 24.30
CA GLN A 28 -13.79 -19.33 23.32
C GLN A 28 -15.10 -19.62 22.55
N GLY A 29 -15.39 -18.81 21.54
CA GLY A 29 -16.33 -19.15 20.49
C GLY A 29 -15.61 -19.98 19.44
N GLY A 30 -16.12 -21.18 19.16
CA GLY A 30 -15.52 -22.08 18.17
C GLY A 30 -15.42 -21.39 16.80
N MET A 31 -14.20 -21.08 16.40
CA MET A 31 -13.88 -20.72 15.02
C MET A 31 -14.14 -21.94 14.14
N THR A 32 -15.10 -21.84 13.24
CA THR A 32 -15.16 -22.74 12.09
C THR A 32 -13.92 -22.45 11.26
N VAL A 33 -12.90 -23.30 11.40
CA VAL A 33 -11.74 -23.28 10.51
C VAL A 33 -12.29 -23.57 9.11
N THR A 34 -12.36 -22.53 8.27
CA THR A 34 -12.53 -22.72 6.83
C THR A 34 -11.33 -23.52 6.35
N ALA A 35 -11.56 -24.64 5.68
CA ALA A 35 -10.50 -25.50 5.17
C ALA A 35 -9.54 -24.66 4.30
N ASP A 36 -8.24 -24.69 4.63
CA ASP A 36 -7.20 -24.07 3.81
C ASP A 36 -7.35 -24.53 2.37
N ALA A 37 -7.46 -23.56 1.43
CA ALA A 37 -7.50 -23.89 0.01
C ALA A 37 -6.20 -24.62 -0.36
N SER A 38 -6.35 -25.76 -1.03
CA SER A 38 -5.19 -26.52 -1.53
C SER A 38 -4.36 -25.58 -2.47
N PRO A 39 -3.03 -25.65 -2.46
CA PRO A 39 -2.20 -24.88 -3.41
C PRO A 39 -2.59 -25.09 -4.89
N ARG A 40 -3.26 -26.19 -5.21
CA ARG A 40 -3.78 -26.49 -6.56
C ARG A 40 -5.03 -25.67 -6.92
N ASP A 41 -5.67 -25.08 -5.94
CA ASP A 41 -6.89 -24.30 -6.10
C ASP A 41 -6.63 -22.78 -6.15
N ILE A 42 -5.37 -22.36 -6.10
CA ILE A 42 -4.97 -20.97 -6.26
C ILE A 42 -4.62 -20.71 -7.72
N VAL A 43 -5.14 -19.62 -8.28
CA VAL A 43 -4.69 -19.06 -9.55
C VAL A 43 -3.64 -17.99 -9.30
N ASP A 44 -2.68 -17.88 -10.21
CA ASP A 44 -1.63 -16.88 -10.22
C ASP A 44 -1.39 -16.52 -11.69
N VAL A 45 -2.00 -15.42 -12.14
CA VAL A 45 -2.11 -15.06 -13.55
C VAL A 45 -1.41 -13.72 -13.78
N PRO A 46 -0.40 -13.64 -14.68
CA PRO A 46 0.14 -12.36 -15.11
C PRO A 46 -0.95 -11.49 -15.75
N VAL A 47 -1.03 -10.24 -15.30
CA VAL A 47 -1.97 -9.25 -15.82
C VAL A 47 -1.25 -7.98 -16.29
N SER A 48 -1.89 -7.22 -17.17
CA SER A 48 -1.38 -5.92 -17.58
C SER A 48 -2.51 -4.95 -17.90
N PHE A 49 -2.23 -3.67 -17.62
CA PHE A 49 -3.15 -2.56 -17.75
C PHE A 49 -2.52 -1.51 -18.65
N GLN A 50 -3.29 -1.02 -19.65
CA GLN A 50 -2.87 0.13 -20.47
C GLN A 50 -3.29 1.40 -19.75
N VAL A 51 -2.33 2.26 -19.44
CA VAL A 51 -2.58 3.49 -18.69
C VAL A 51 -1.93 4.68 -19.38
N GLN A 52 -2.40 5.88 -19.06
CA GLN A 52 -1.76 7.13 -19.43
C GLN A 52 -1.18 7.77 -18.18
N ASN A 53 0.07 8.21 -18.25
CA ASN A 53 0.70 8.95 -17.17
C ASN A 53 0.22 10.42 -17.21
N THR A 54 -1.07 10.60 -16.99
CA THR A 54 -1.74 11.88 -16.79
C THR A 54 -1.83 12.20 -15.30
N ASN A 55 -2.29 13.38 -14.96
CA ASN A 55 -2.64 13.73 -13.60
C ASN A 55 -3.91 14.56 -13.60
N THR A 56 -5.03 13.92 -13.35
CA THR A 56 -6.34 14.54 -13.18
C THR A 56 -6.77 14.56 -11.71
N SER A 57 -5.86 14.14 -10.81
CA SER A 57 -6.12 14.11 -9.37
C SER A 57 -6.19 15.50 -8.76
N ARG A 58 -6.64 15.57 -7.51
CA ARG A 58 -6.65 16.80 -6.69
C ARG A 58 -5.26 17.22 -6.20
N ASP A 59 -4.23 16.43 -6.51
CA ASP A 59 -2.85 16.67 -6.16
C ASP A 59 -2.01 17.02 -7.40
N PRO A 60 -1.94 18.30 -7.82
CA PRO A 60 -1.33 18.71 -9.07
C PRO A 60 0.19 18.58 -9.02
N CYS A 61 0.75 17.80 -9.93
CA CYS A 61 2.19 17.63 -10.10
C CYS A 61 2.53 17.19 -11.54
N PRO A 62 3.81 17.22 -11.96
CA PRO A 62 4.21 16.92 -13.33
C PRO A 62 3.92 15.46 -13.74
N SER A 63 3.41 15.30 -14.97
CA SER A 63 3.26 14.03 -15.67
C SER A 63 3.49 14.24 -17.16
N ASP A 64 3.93 13.22 -17.92
CA ASP A 64 4.32 13.39 -19.33
C ASP A 64 3.19 13.11 -20.33
N GLY A 65 2.02 12.68 -19.86
CA GLY A 65 0.85 12.39 -20.68
C GLY A 65 1.00 11.17 -21.60
N LYS A 66 2.09 10.40 -21.49
CA LYS A 66 2.34 9.25 -22.36
C LYS A 66 1.64 7.99 -21.86
N SER A 67 1.43 7.07 -22.81
CA SER A 67 0.89 5.74 -22.50
C SER A 67 2.00 4.82 -21.99
N TYR A 68 1.66 4.07 -20.93
CA TYR A 68 2.50 3.04 -20.32
C TYR A 68 1.71 1.76 -20.08
N VAL A 69 2.43 0.68 -19.80
CA VAL A 69 1.84 -0.59 -19.39
C VAL A 69 2.19 -0.80 -17.92
N VAL A 70 1.18 -0.92 -17.06
CA VAL A 70 1.32 -1.44 -15.70
C VAL A 70 1.25 -2.95 -15.77
N ARG A 71 2.19 -3.64 -15.13
CA ARG A 71 2.30 -5.11 -15.11
C ARG A 71 2.18 -5.61 -13.68
N GLY A 72 1.59 -6.81 -13.55
CA GLY A 72 1.42 -7.42 -12.25
C GLY A 72 0.82 -8.82 -12.34
N HIS A 73 0.27 -9.29 -11.24
CA HIS A 73 -0.38 -10.60 -11.16
C HIS A 73 -1.71 -10.53 -10.42
N LEU A 74 -2.65 -11.32 -10.89
CA LEU A 74 -3.90 -11.65 -10.22
C LEU A 74 -3.72 -12.99 -9.51
N THR A 75 -3.80 -12.98 -8.18
CA THR A 75 -3.61 -14.16 -7.34
C THR A 75 -4.81 -14.35 -6.41
N GLY A 76 -5.41 -15.53 -6.38
CA GLY A 76 -6.56 -15.80 -5.51
C GLY A 76 -7.07 -17.24 -5.61
N PRO A 77 -8.05 -17.61 -4.79
CA PRO A 77 -8.72 -18.91 -4.91
C PRO A 77 -9.37 -19.06 -6.30
N ARG A 78 -9.17 -20.18 -6.94
CA ARG A 78 -9.74 -20.44 -8.28
C ARG A 78 -11.25 -20.20 -8.33
N ALA A 79 -11.97 -20.63 -7.31
CA ALA A 79 -13.42 -20.44 -7.24
C ALA A 79 -13.81 -18.96 -7.11
N ALA A 80 -13.05 -18.15 -6.36
CA ALA A 80 -13.31 -16.73 -6.22
C ALA A 80 -12.98 -15.94 -7.49
N VAL A 81 -11.89 -16.32 -8.18
CA VAL A 81 -11.44 -15.60 -9.39
C VAL A 81 -12.24 -16.06 -10.63
N LEU A 82 -12.43 -17.37 -10.84
CA LEU A 82 -13.00 -17.94 -12.08
C LEU A 82 -14.43 -18.48 -11.90
N GLY A 83 -14.94 -18.54 -10.67
CA GLY A 83 -16.30 -18.99 -10.36
C GLY A 83 -17.37 -17.98 -10.74
N PRO A 84 -18.65 -18.35 -10.67
CA PRO A 84 -19.77 -17.44 -10.89
C PRO A 84 -19.99 -16.49 -9.70
N GLY A 85 -20.60 -15.33 -9.95
CA GLY A 85 -21.04 -14.38 -8.92
C GLY A 85 -20.20 -13.09 -8.86
N PRO A 86 -20.56 -12.17 -7.96
CA PRO A 86 -19.80 -10.96 -7.73
C PRO A 86 -18.42 -11.30 -7.18
N ARG A 87 -17.41 -10.53 -7.57
CA ARG A 87 -16.01 -10.72 -7.18
C ARG A 87 -15.49 -9.50 -6.48
N ALA A 88 -14.71 -9.74 -5.44
CA ALA A 88 -13.92 -8.73 -4.77
C ALA A 88 -12.44 -8.93 -5.06
N VAL A 89 -11.67 -7.86 -5.07
CA VAL A 89 -10.21 -7.86 -5.23
C VAL A 89 -9.59 -6.76 -4.42
N THR A 90 -8.40 -7.01 -3.86
CA THR A 90 -7.52 -5.97 -3.34
C THR A 90 -6.44 -5.65 -4.37
N LEU A 91 -6.40 -4.40 -4.82
CA LEU A 91 -5.26 -3.85 -5.57
C LEU A 91 -4.20 -3.40 -4.58
N TYR A 92 -2.98 -3.91 -4.69
CA TYR A 92 -1.87 -3.56 -3.82
C TYR A 92 -0.85 -2.67 -4.50
N TYR A 93 -0.58 -1.51 -3.88
CA TYR A 93 0.47 -0.56 -4.25
C TYR A 93 1.64 -0.64 -3.28
N GLU A 94 2.86 -0.60 -3.83
CA GLU A 94 4.11 -0.68 -3.09
C GLU A 94 4.67 0.69 -2.69
N GLY A 95 5.63 0.67 -1.76
CA GLY A 95 6.39 1.82 -1.30
C GLY A 95 7.76 2.01 -1.97
N PHE A 96 8.58 2.87 -1.37
CA PHE A 96 9.93 3.16 -1.85
C PHE A 96 10.82 1.92 -1.93
N ASP A 97 11.72 1.94 -2.92
CA ASP A 97 12.69 0.88 -3.25
C ASP A 97 12.05 -0.49 -3.52
N SER A 98 10.72 -0.54 -3.55
CA SER A 98 9.94 -1.75 -3.74
C SER A 98 9.51 -1.92 -5.21
N GLY A 99 8.54 -2.76 -5.44
CA GLY A 99 7.88 -3.12 -6.65
C GLY A 99 6.90 -4.23 -6.31
N GLU A 100 6.32 -4.89 -7.27
CA GLU A 100 5.42 -6.02 -7.07
C GLU A 100 6.03 -7.08 -6.13
N TRP A 101 7.36 -7.23 -6.14
CA TRP A 101 8.09 -8.18 -5.30
C TRP A 101 7.80 -8.01 -3.80
N ASN A 102 7.46 -6.83 -3.34
CA ASN A 102 7.11 -6.56 -1.93
C ASN A 102 5.91 -7.41 -1.47
N TRP A 103 4.94 -7.58 -2.35
CA TRP A 103 3.73 -8.37 -2.12
C TRP A 103 3.88 -9.83 -2.55
N ARG A 104 4.90 -10.14 -3.35
CA ARG A 104 5.17 -11.46 -3.91
C ARG A 104 6.60 -11.91 -3.63
N PHE A 105 7.04 -11.76 -2.39
CA PHE A 105 8.40 -12.10 -1.99
C PHE A 105 8.60 -13.61 -1.94
N ARG A 106 9.24 -14.17 -2.97
CA ARG A 106 9.43 -15.61 -3.19
C ARG A 106 10.85 -16.10 -2.87
N VAL A 107 11.73 -15.19 -2.40
CA VAL A 107 13.12 -15.53 -2.06
C VAL A 107 13.18 -16.43 -0.83
N VAL A 108 12.27 -16.21 0.12
CA VAL A 108 12.14 -17.03 1.34
C VAL A 108 10.70 -17.55 1.41
N PRO A 109 10.49 -18.86 1.65
CA PRO A 109 9.13 -19.43 1.76
C PRO A 109 8.31 -18.77 2.88
N GLY A 110 7.01 -18.57 2.62
CA GLY A 110 6.07 -18.01 3.60
C GLY A 110 5.94 -16.48 3.57
N TYR A 111 6.70 -15.79 2.72
CA TYR A 111 6.67 -14.32 2.59
C TYR A 111 6.00 -13.81 1.30
N ASP A 112 5.48 -14.68 0.45
CA ASP A 112 4.61 -14.29 -0.67
C ASP A 112 3.23 -13.90 -0.13
N HIS A 113 3.04 -12.60 0.15
CA HIS A 113 1.81 -12.08 0.76
C HIS A 113 0.57 -12.42 -0.08
N ALA A 114 0.62 -12.23 -1.40
CA ALA A 114 -0.51 -12.52 -2.26
C ALA A 114 -0.91 -14.01 -2.24
N ALA A 115 0.07 -14.92 -2.28
CA ALA A 115 -0.19 -16.35 -2.20
C ALA A 115 -0.72 -16.78 -0.82
N GLU A 116 -0.22 -16.19 0.26
CA GLU A 116 -0.70 -16.46 1.63
C GLU A 116 -2.11 -15.88 1.85
N MET A 117 -2.42 -14.69 1.32
CA MET A 117 -3.78 -14.14 1.35
C MET A 117 -4.77 -14.97 0.55
N ALA A 118 -4.34 -15.56 -0.58
CA ALA A 118 -5.16 -16.49 -1.36
C ALA A 118 -5.52 -17.76 -0.56
N LYS A 119 -4.63 -18.26 0.31
CA LYS A 119 -4.95 -19.36 1.24
C LYS A 119 -6.00 -18.98 2.28
N LEU A 120 -6.08 -17.71 2.63
CA LEU A 120 -7.10 -17.14 3.53
C LEU A 120 -8.40 -16.77 2.79
N GLY A 121 -8.52 -17.11 1.51
CA GLY A 121 -9.71 -16.87 0.72
C GLY A 121 -9.75 -15.54 -0.04
N GLN A 122 -8.71 -14.71 0.05
CA GLN A 122 -8.66 -13.38 -0.53
C GLN A 122 -8.10 -13.39 -1.95
N THR A 123 -8.58 -12.46 -2.79
CA THR A 123 -8.07 -12.25 -4.15
C THR A 123 -7.31 -10.93 -4.19
N SER A 124 -6.12 -10.97 -4.78
CA SER A 124 -5.20 -9.83 -4.85
C SER A 124 -4.79 -9.55 -6.29
N VAL A 125 -4.69 -8.28 -6.65
CA VAL A 125 -3.89 -7.81 -7.80
C VAL A 125 -2.71 -7.04 -7.23
N THR A 126 -1.52 -7.52 -7.52
CA THR A 126 -0.25 -6.86 -7.18
C THR A 126 0.37 -6.32 -8.45
N VAL A 127 0.93 -5.14 -8.43
CA VAL A 127 1.48 -4.47 -9.61
C VAL A 127 2.86 -3.88 -9.33
N ASP A 128 3.66 -3.72 -10.36
CA ASP A 128 4.71 -2.72 -10.37
C ASP A 128 4.06 -1.39 -10.80
N GLN A 129 4.17 -0.33 -10.01
CA GLN A 129 3.71 1.00 -10.40
C GLN A 129 4.49 1.52 -11.62
N VAL A 130 3.98 2.54 -12.31
CA VAL A 130 4.74 3.22 -13.38
C VAL A 130 6.03 3.81 -12.79
N GLY A 131 7.15 3.42 -13.37
CA GLY A 131 8.49 3.76 -12.86
C GLY A 131 9.18 2.61 -12.11
N TYR A 132 8.52 1.46 -11.95
CA TYR A 132 9.06 0.31 -11.23
C TYR A 132 9.00 -0.98 -12.04
N GLY A 133 9.88 -1.90 -11.73
CA GLY A 133 9.89 -3.31 -12.14
C GLY A 133 9.69 -3.57 -13.62
N ALA A 134 8.68 -4.34 -13.93
CA ALA A 134 8.31 -4.73 -15.29
C ALA A 134 7.36 -3.72 -15.97
N SER A 135 6.90 -2.69 -15.25
CA SER A 135 6.04 -1.63 -15.78
C SER A 135 6.82 -0.60 -16.59
N GLY A 136 6.10 0.30 -17.26
CA GLY A 136 6.72 1.35 -18.05
C GLY A 136 7.48 2.36 -17.17
N HIS A 137 8.58 2.91 -17.70
CA HIS A 137 9.43 3.85 -16.98
C HIS A 137 9.47 5.20 -17.71
N PRO A 138 8.83 6.27 -17.20
CA PRO A 138 9.04 7.66 -17.67
C PRO A 138 10.43 8.18 -17.28
N GLN A 139 10.80 9.40 -17.67
CA GLN A 139 11.84 10.11 -16.95
C GLN A 139 11.40 10.31 -15.50
N GLY A 140 12.30 10.16 -14.54
CA GLY A 140 11.91 10.07 -13.13
C GLY A 140 11.23 11.33 -12.58
N ASN A 141 11.37 12.50 -13.22
CA ASN A 141 10.65 13.71 -12.85
C ASN A 141 9.32 13.91 -13.61
N ASP A 142 8.98 12.98 -14.51
CA ASP A 142 7.77 13.04 -15.33
C ASP A 142 6.64 12.15 -14.76
N THR A 143 6.73 11.74 -13.52
CA THR A 143 5.67 11.10 -12.73
C THR A 143 5.74 11.57 -11.27
N CYS A 144 4.65 11.49 -10.53
CA CYS A 144 4.52 12.07 -9.19
C CYS A 144 3.37 11.37 -8.43
N ILE A 145 3.14 11.73 -7.17
CA ILE A 145 2.09 11.11 -6.33
C ILE A 145 0.72 11.23 -6.99
N GLY A 146 0.32 12.43 -7.44
CA GLY A 146 -0.97 12.64 -8.10
C GLY A 146 -1.11 11.86 -9.40
N ALA A 147 -0.02 11.70 -10.18
CA ALA A 147 -0.03 10.87 -11.39
C ALA A 147 -0.15 9.37 -11.05
N GLN A 148 0.49 8.89 -9.97
CA GLN A 148 0.31 7.50 -9.50
C GLN A 148 -1.12 7.25 -9.01
N ALA A 149 -1.77 8.24 -8.39
CA ALA A 149 -3.18 8.17 -8.02
C ALA A 149 -4.10 8.07 -9.25
N ASP A 150 -3.87 8.90 -10.28
CA ASP A 150 -4.60 8.82 -11.55
C ASP A 150 -4.39 7.45 -12.25
N ILE A 151 -3.17 6.92 -12.22
CA ILE A 151 -2.87 5.58 -12.74
C ILE A 151 -3.61 4.49 -11.94
N ALA A 152 -3.69 4.61 -10.60
CA ALA A 152 -4.47 3.69 -9.76
C ALA A 152 -5.95 3.70 -10.16
N HIS A 153 -6.56 4.88 -10.32
CA HIS A 153 -7.90 5.05 -10.83
C HIS A 153 -8.13 4.35 -12.17
N GLN A 154 -7.20 4.51 -13.13
CA GLN A 154 -7.29 3.83 -14.43
C GLN A 154 -7.21 2.30 -14.31
N VAL A 155 -6.37 1.77 -13.42
CA VAL A 155 -6.26 0.33 -13.13
C VAL A 155 -7.55 -0.18 -12.48
N ILE A 156 -8.10 0.55 -11.50
CA ILE A 156 -9.37 0.23 -10.83
C ILE A 156 -10.52 0.18 -11.85
N GLY A 157 -10.62 1.17 -12.73
CA GLY A 157 -11.61 1.18 -13.81
C GLY A 157 -11.53 -0.04 -14.73
N GLN A 158 -10.31 -0.48 -15.08
CA GLN A 158 -10.10 -1.69 -15.88
C GLN A 158 -10.41 -2.97 -15.11
N LEU A 159 -10.13 -3.05 -13.80
CA LEU A 159 -10.55 -4.16 -12.95
C LEU A 159 -12.07 -4.27 -12.87
N ARG A 160 -12.76 -3.15 -12.69
CA ARG A 160 -14.23 -3.12 -12.63
C ARG A 160 -14.89 -3.51 -13.94
N SER A 161 -14.32 -3.10 -15.08
CA SER A 161 -14.89 -3.36 -16.42
C SER A 161 -14.36 -4.64 -17.09
N GLY A 162 -13.36 -5.31 -16.51
CA GLY A 162 -12.75 -6.49 -17.12
C GLY A 162 -12.00 -6.18 -18.43
N THR A 163 -11.45 -4.96 -18.59
CA THR A 163 -10.79 -4.52 -19.83
C THR A 163 -9.26 -4.61 -19.79
N TYR A 164 -8.69 -5.14 -18.71
CA TYR A 164 -7.26 -5.46 -18.62
C TYR A 164 -6.90 -6.73 -19.39
N SER A 165 -5.62 -7.01 -19.58
CA SER A 165 -5.14 -8.26 -20.17
C SER A 165 -4.78 -9.27 -19.09
N ALA A 166 -5.20 -10.52 -19.26
CA ALA A 166 -4.86 -11.64 -18.38
C ALA A 166 -4.26 -12.79 -19.21
N GLN A 167 -3.05 -13.24 -18.84
CA GLN A 167 -2.35 -14.24 -19.63
C GLN A 167 -2.98 -15.63 -19.48
N GLY A 168 -3.37 -16.24 -20.60
CA GLY A 168 -3.91 -17.61 -20.62
C GLY A 168 -5.36 -17.76 -20.14
N THR A 169 -6.04 -16.65 -19.84
CA THR A 169 -7.45 -16.63 -19.45
C THR A 169 -8.13 -15.33 -19.93
N SER A 170 -9.44 -15.29 -19.91
CA SER A 170 -10.17 -14.04 -20.10
C SER A 170 -10.11 -13.21 -18.82
N PRO A 171 -10.01 -11.88 -18.92
CA PRO A 171 -10.14 -11.03 -17.76
C PRO A 171 -11.54 -11.14 -17.14
N VAL A 172 -11.64 -10.88 -15.86
CA VAL A 172 -12.89 -10.91 -15.10
C VAL A 172 -13.20 -9.54 -14.52
N GLU A 173 -14.49 -9.25 -14.34
CA GLU A 173 -14.96 -8.03 -13.70
C GLU A 173 -14.96 -8.19 -12.17
N PHE A 174 -14.53 -7.14 -11.45
CA PHE A 174 -14.61 -7.06 -10.01
C PHE A 174 -15.64 -6.02 -9.58
N LYS A 175 -16.63 -6.42 -8.81
CA LYS A 175 -17.66 -5.51 -8.27
C LYS A 175 -17.15 -4.71 -7.10
N THR A 176 -16.26 -5.32 -6.32
CA THR A 176 -15.65 -4.71 -5.14
C THR A 176 -14.14 -4.60 -5.37
N VAL A 177 -13.60 -3.40 -5.25
CA VAL A 177 -12.17 -3.13 -5.35
C VAL A 177 -11.72 -2.39 -4.09
N VAL A 178 -10.86 -3.05 -3.30
CA VAL A 178 -10.19 -2.43 -2.15
C VAL A 178 -8.80 -2.00 -2.58
N LEU A 179 -8.37 -0.81 -2.20
CA LEU A 179 -7.02 -0.33 -2.45
C LEU A 179 -6.18 -0.51 -1.18
N GLY A 180 -5.14 -1.34 -1.26
CA GLY A 180 -4.19 -1.58 -0.20
C GLY A 180 -2.83 -1.00 -0.58
N ALA A 181 -2.20 -0.22 0.28
CA ALA A 181 -0.95 0.44 -0.08
C ALA A 181 0.03 0.48 1.09
N HIS A 182 1.31 0.37 0.77
CA HIS A 182 2.41 0.41 1.72
C HIS A 182 3.29 1.64 1.49
N ASP A 183 3.76 2.26 2.59
CA ASP A 183 4.70 3.39 2.57
C ASP A 183 4.23 4.50 1.59
N VAL A 184 5.08 5.05 0.76
CA VAL A 184 4.71 6.13 -0.20
C VAL A 184 3.59 5.75 -1.16
N GLY A 185 3.35 4.46 -1.41
CA GLY A 185 2.15 4.00 -2.11
C GLY A 185 0.86 4.42 -1.41
N GLY A 186 0.90 4.56 -0.07
CA GLY A 186 -0.18 5.10 0.74
C GLY A 186 -0.55 6.54 0.39
N ALA A 187 0.44 7.40 0.09
CA ALA A 187 0.18 8.76 -0.38
C ALA A 187 -0.64 8.76 -1.67
N ALA A 188 -0.26 7.93 -2.65
CA ALA A 188 -1.01 7.81 -3.90
C ALA A 188 -2.42 7.22 -3.68
N ALA A 189 -2.56 6.26 -2.77
CA ALA A 189 -3.84 5.64 -2.45
C ALA A 189 -4.81 6.61 -1.75
N GLU A 190 -4.33 7.48 -0.88
CA GLU A 190 -5.15 8.53 -0.28
C GLU A 190 -5.62 9.55 -1.32
N VAL A 191 -4.69 10.01 -2.18
CA VAL A 191 -5.02 10.94 -3.27
C VAL A 191 -6.03 10.33 -4.23
N GLU A 192 -5.90 9.05 -4.55
CA GLU A 192 -6.87 8.31 -5.35
C GLU A 192 -8.23 8.30 -4.65
N ALA A 193 -8.30 7.83 -3.41
CA ALA A 193 -9.52 7.65 -2.65
C ALA A 193 -10.34 8.94 -2.50
N TYR A 194 -9.70 10.07 -2.14
CA TYR A 194 -10.43 11.33 -1.97
C TYR A 194 -10.69 12.08 -3.28
N THR A 195 -10.04 11.68 -4.39
CA THR A 195 -10.24 12.32 -5.69
C THR A 195 -11.35 11.67 -6.49
N TYR A 196 -11.34 10.32 -6.58
CA TYR A 196 -12.15 9.60 -7.55
C TYR A 196 -13.35 8.87 -6.93
N ASP A 197 -13.30 8.57 -5.62
CA ASP A 197 -14.41 7.94 -4.89
C ASP A 197 -14.91 6.64 -5.59
N ASP A 198 -13.99 5.84 -6.12
CA ASP A 198 -14.32 4.65 -6.92
C ASP A 198 -13.76 3.34 -6.35
N ILE A 199 -13.26 3.36 -5.10
CA ILE A 199 -12.92 2.18 -4.32
C ILE A 199 -14.02 1.84 -3.30
N ASP A 200 -14.01 0.61 -2.79
CA ASP A 200 -14.97 0.14 -1.77
C ASP A 200 -14.33 0.07 -0.37
N GLY A 201 -13.02 0.19 -0.27
CA GLY A 201 -12.28 0.23 0.99
C GLY A 201 -10.83 0.65 0.77
N LEU A 202 -10.23 1.25 1.79
CA LEU A 202 -8.84 1.72 1.79
C LEU A 202 -8.06 1.02 2.89
N MET A 203 -6.87 0.49 2.57
CA MET A 203 -5.94 -0.05 3.56
C MET A 203 -4.59 0.64 3.42
N LEU A 204 -4.12 1.25 4.49
CA LEU A 204 -2.82 1.93 4.57
C LEU A 204 -1.91 1.18 5.54
N PHE A 205 -0.80 0.70 5.01
CA PHE A 205 0.18 -0.06 5.74
C PHE A 205 1.44 0.77 5.90
N THR A 206 1.81 1.05 7.14
CA THR A 206 3.00 1.82 7.47
C THR A 206 3.11 3.11 6.64
N TYR A 207 1.99 3.88 6.61
CA TYR A 207 1.93 5.19 5.98
C TYR A 207 1.11 6.17 6.83
N GLN A 208 1.59 7.41 6.90
CA GLN A 208 0.89 8.56 7.48
C GLN A 208 1.49 9.87 6.95
N ASP A 209 0.69 10.93 6.91
CA ASP A 209 1.08 12.24 6.39
C ASP A 209 1.89 13.09 7.37
N GLN A 210 2.07 12.63 8.59
CA GLN A 210 2.71 13.37 9.69
C GLN A 210 3.41 12.44 10.68
N GLY A 211 4.18 13.03 11.61
CA GLY A 211 4.85 12.26 12.65
C GLY A 211 6.08 11.49 12.15
N TYR A 212 6.83 12.10 11.24
CA TYR A 212 8.07 11.55 10.72
C TYR A 212 9.20 11.60 11.75
N THR A 213 9.98 10.52 11.82
CA THR A 213 11.13 10.45 12.71
C THR A 213 12.38 11.15 12.11
N PRO A 214 13.37 11.54 12.93
CA PRO A 214 14.66 12.05 12.41
C PRO A 214 15.37 11.06 11.48
N PHE A 215 15.14 9.74 11.64
CA PHE A 215 15.72 8.70 10.80
C PHE A 215 15.25 8.85 9.34
N VAL A 216 13.94 8.87 9.08
CA VAL A 216 13.43 9.00 7.72
C VAL A 216 13.69 10.39 7.14
N LEU A 217 13.73 11.45 7.95
CA LEU A 217 14.08 12.79 7.48
C LEU A 217 15.51 12.83 6.92
N GLY A 218 16.45 12.09 7.55
CA GLY A 218 17.81 11.95 7.04
C GLY A 218 17.86 11.21 5.71
N ILE A 219 17.07 10.14 5.54
CA ILE A 219 16.91 9.41 4.28
C ILE A 219 16.35 10.32 3.20
N ALA A 220 15.25 11.04 3.48
CA ALA A 220 14.59 11.93 2.56
C ALA A 220 15.53 13.05 2.07
N ALA A 221 16.26 13.69 2.97
CA ALA A 221 17.22 14.74 2.63
C ALA A 221 18.34 14.21 1.71
N ASN A 222 18.85 13.00 1.99
CA ASN A 222 19.89 12.36 1.15
C ASN A 222 19.35 12.03 -0.25
N ALA A 223 18.17 11.41 -0.35
CA ALA A 223 17.55 11.06 -1.61
C ALA A 223 17.21 12.32 -2.43
N GLY A 224 16.63 13.34 -1.78
CA GLY A 224 16.33 14.64 -2.41
C GLY A 224 17.56 15.33 -2.97
N ALA A 225 18.69 15.32 -2.25
CA ALA A 225 19.95 15.88 -2.75
C ALA A 225 20.46 15.15 -3.99
N ARG A 226 20.34 13.81 -4.06
CA ARG A 226 20.71 13.03 -5.25
C ARG A 226 19.76 13.28 -6.42
N CYS A 227 18.46 13.44 -6.18
CA CYS A 227 17.50 13.84 -7.19
C CYS A 227 17.81 15.24 -7.76
N ALA A 228 18.12 16.21 -6.89
CA ALA A 228 18.52 17.55 -7.30
C ALA A 228 19.82 17.57 -8.14
N ALA A 229 20.71 16.59 -7.94
CA ALA A 229 21.90 16.38 -8.76
C ALA A 229 21.62 15.64 -10.09
N GLY A 230 20.35 15.33 -10.40
CA GLY A 230 19.91 14.66 -11.63
C GLY A 230 19.59 13.17 -11.49
N GLY A 231 19.83 12.57 -10.33
CA GLY A 231 19.59 11.15 -10.10
C GLY A 231 20.45 10.23 -10.96
N GLU A 232 20.02 8.99 -11.05
CA GLU A 232 20.65 7.91 -11.84
C GLU A 232 19.65 7.36 -12.86
N PRO A 233 20.08 6.54 -13.84
CA PRO A 233 19.15 5.76 -14.66
C PRO A 233 18.33 4.77 -13.82
N ALA A 234 17.06 4.53 -14.17
CA ALA A 234 16.20 3.54 -13.53
C ALA A 234 16.86 2.15 -13.52
N TYR A 235 17.45 1.78 -14.63
CA TYR A 235 18.23 0.56 -14.87
C TYR A 235 19.32 0.85 -15.94
N PRO A 236 20.31 -0.02 -16.15
CA PRO A 236 21.33 0.21 -17.19
C PRO A 236 20.74 0.51 -18.56
N GLY A 237 20.96 1.73 -19.07
CA GLY A 237 20.40 2.23 -20.33
C GLY A 237 18.95 2.71 -20.27
N GLY A 238 18.33 2.73 -19.10
CA GLY A 238 16.98 3.23 -18.87
C GLY A 238 16.90 4.76 -18.75
N PRO A 239 15.69 5.30 -18.51
CA PRO A 239 15.49 6.73 -18.30
C PRO A 239 16.17 7.22 -17.02
N GLY A 240 16.59 8.49 -17.01
CA GLY A 240 17.25 9.15 -15.88
C GLY A 240 16.28 9.67 -14.83
N GLY A 241 16.85 10.25 -13.76
CA GLY A 241 16.07 10.87 -12.70
C GLY A 241 15.54 9.88 -11.66
N TYR A 242 16.31 8.85 -11.32
CA TYR A 242 15.94 7.84 -10.33
C TYR A 242 16.96 7.76 -9.19
N VAL A 243 16.51 7.35 -8.01
CA VAL A 243 17.38 7.14 -6.84
C VAL A 243 16.90 5.96 -5.98
N TYR A 244 17.79 5.33 -5.24
CA TYR A 244 17.38 4.53 -4.07
C TYR A 244 17.01 5.49 -2.94
N TYR A 245 15.93 5.23 -2.22
CA TYR A 245 15.50 6.05 -1.09
C TYR A 245 16.34 5.71 0.14
N PRO A 246 16.23 4.51 0.78
CA PRO A 246 17.15 4.11 1.83
C PRO A 246 18.50 3.62 1.27
N GLN A 247 19.53 3.73 2.09
CA GLN A 247 20.82 3.08 1.83
C GLN A 247 20.74 1.60 2.25
N VAL A 248 21.71 0.79 1.79
CA VAL A 248 21.79 -0.63 2.19
C VAL A 248 21.87 -0.82 3.70
N SER A 249 22.58 0.09 4.39
CA SER A 249 22.71 0.10 5.84
C SER A 249 21.43 0.36 6.62
N ASP A 250 20.43 0.96 5.98
CA ASP A 250 19.17 1.34 6.61
C ASP A 250 18.19 0.16 6.69
N TRP A 251 18.32 -0.81 5.79
CA TRP A 251 17.40 -1.95 5.69
C TRP A 251 17.28 -2.77 6.98
N PRO A 252 18.35 -3.12 7.72
CA PRO A 252 18.19 -3.79 9.01
C PRO A 252 17.46 -2.96 10.07
N ILE A 253 17.50 -1.62 9.95
CA ILE A 253 16.78 -0.70 10.85
C ILE A 253 15.29 -0.66 10.47
N LEU A 254 14.98 -0.64 9.17
CA LEU A 254 13.62 -0.70 8.66
C LEU A 254 12.93 -2.05 8.94
N MET A 255 13.71 -3.13 9.05
CA MET A 255 13.23 -4.51 9.19
C MET A 255 13.79 -5.19 10.47
N PRO A 256 13.57 -4.60 11.67
CA PRO A 256 14.27 -5.02 12.90
C PRO A 256 13.90 -6.43 13.37
N ASN A 257 12.74 -6.95 12.99
CA ASN A 257 12.27 -8.29 13.34
C ASN A 257 12.14 -9.23 12.13
N SER A 258 12.80 -8.91 11.01
CA SER A 258 12.82 -9.79 9.83
C SER A 258 13.97 -10.80 9.91
N GLU A 259 13.85 -11.89 9.16
CA GLU A 259 14.92 -12.85 9.05
C GLU A 259 16.09 -12.27 8.22
N PRO A 260 17.36 -12.59 8.56
CA PRO A 260 18.50 -12.09 7.77
C PRO A 260 18.41 -12.43 6.28
N ALA A 261 17.87 -13.61 5.93
CA ALA A 261 17.67 -14.00 4.54
C ALA A 261 16.60 -13.16 3.84
N VAL A 262 15.56 -12.74 4.56
CA VAL A 262 14.52 -11.83 4.05
C VAL A 262 15.10 -10.45 3.80
N ILE A 263 15.86 -9.90 4.76
CA ILE A 263 16.54 -8.60 4.60
C ILE A 263 17.49 -8.63 3.39
N ALA A 264 18.31 -9.67 3.27
CA ALA A 264 19.24 -9.83 2.16
C ALA A 264 18.50 -9.92 0.80
N GLY A 265 17.41 -10.68 0.77
CA GLY A 265 16.55 -10.79 -0.42
C GLY A 265 15.88 -9.48 -0.80
N ALA A 266 15.38 -8.73 0.17
CA ALA A 266 14.79 -7.41 -0.05
C ALA A 266 15.82 -6.41 -0.62
N ILE A 267 17.01 -6.34 -0.03
CA ILE A 267 18.12 -5.52 -0.55
C ILE A 267 18.48 -5.91 -1.99
N ALA A 268 18.52 -7.21 -2.31
CA ALA A 268 18.83 -7.67 -3.66
C ALA A 268 17.72 -7.36 -4.68
N SER A 269 16.47 -7.27 -4.23
CA SER A 269 15.28 -7.01 -5.07
C SER A 269 14.92 -5.53 -5.20
N ARG A 270 15.57 -4.65 -4.42
CA ARG A 270 15.23 -3.22 -4.38
C ARG A 270 15.35 -2.55 -5.75
N GLN A 271 14.51 -1.57 -5.96
CA GLN A 271 14.42 -0.80 -7.21
C GLN A 271 14.67 0.68 -6.93
N ARG A 272 15.08 1.43 -7.95
CA ARG A 272 15.19 2.88 -7.83
C ARG A 272 13.83 3.53 -8.01
N ASN A 273 13.61 4.60 -7.25
CA ASN A 273 12.39 5.38 -7.26
C ASN A 273 12.49 6.54 -8.25
N PRO A 274 11.44 6.87 -9.00
CA PRO A 274 11.36 8.12 -9.74
C PRO A 274 11.57 9.32 -8.82
N CYS A 275 12.38 10.28 -9.24
CA CYS A 275 12.64 11.48 -8.44
C CYS A 275 11.39 12.34 -8.19
N GLY A 276 10.37 12.27 -9.05
CA GLY A 276 9.11 12.96 -8.83
C GLY A 276 8.29 12.42 -7.65
N LEU A 277 8.64 11.22 -7.16
CA LEU A 277 8.06 10.65 -5.93
C LEU A 277 8.87 10.99 -4.67
N ILE A 278 10.09 11.54 -4.82
CA ILE A 278 10.95 11.84 -3.67
C ILE A 278 10.56 13.18 -3.07
N PRO A 279 10.44 13.29 -1.73
CA PRO A 279 10.13 14.56 -1.07
C PRO A 279 11.17 15.64 -1.41
N THR A 280 10.69 16.81 -1.80
CA THR A 280 11.56 17.99 -2.08
C THR A 280 11.98 18.72 -0.82
N THR A 281 11.13 18.66 0.22
CA THR A 281 11.43 19.18 1.56
C THR A 281 10.91 18.21 2.60
N ALA A 282 11.66 18.05 3.68
CA ALA A 282 11.31 17.17 4.78
C ALA A 282 11.43 17.93 6.11
N THR A 283 10.37 17.91 6.90
CA THR A 283 10.32 18.42 8.26
C THR A 283 9.71 17.37 9.19
N THR A 284 9.82 17.58 10.50
CA THR A 284 9.17 16.69 11.48
C THR A 284 7.64 16.68 11.37
N ALA A 285 7.06 17.70 10.74
CA ALA A 285 5.62 17.83 10.57
C ALA A 285 5.13 17.30 9.22
N THR A 286 5.91 17.47 8.14
CA THR A 286 5.47 17.12 6.77
C THR A 286 6.64 16.69 5.90
N LEU A 287 6.36 15.79 4.96
CA LEU A 287 7.15 15.59 3.76
C LEU A 287 6.41 16.26 2.60
N ASN A 288 7.06 17.21 1.92
CA ASN A 288 6.49 17.81 0.73
C ASN A 288 7.06 17.10 -0.50
N PHE A 289 6.22 16.35 -1.18
CA PHE A 289 6.50 15.80 -2.49
C PHE A 289 6.46 16.91 -3.56
N ALA A 290 7.09 16.70 -4.71
CA ALA A 290 7.17 17.70 -5.76
C ALA A 290 5.78 18.18 -6.23
N GLY A 291 5.36 19.34 -5.76
CA GLY A 291 4.08 19.97 -6.12
C GLY A 291 2.88 19.57 -5.27
N ALA A 292 3.04 18.68 -4.33
CA ALA A 292 1.96 18.18 -3.49
C ALA A 292 2.19 18.52 -2.01
N THR A 293 1.17 19.12 -1.41
CA THR A 293 0.97 19.02 0.03
C THR A 293 0.13 17.77 0.26
N THR A 294 0.73 16.73 0.83
CA THR A 294 0.07 15.48 1.12
C THR A 294 -1.28 15.63 1.83
N GLY A 295 -2.10 14.73 1.56
CA GLY A 295 -3.49 14.43 1.72
C GLY A 295 -4.24 14.81 2.95
N ILE A 296 -3.68 15.26 4.09
CA ILE A 296 -4.45 15.51 5.33
C ILE A 296 -5.76 16.29 5.05
N ALA A 297 -5.70 17.27 4.16
CA ALA A 297 -6.89 18.07 3.82
C ALA A 297 -7.97 17.28 3.07
N GLY A 298 -7.60 16.23 2.35
CA GLY A 298 -8.50 15.38 1.57
C GLY A 298 -9.05 14.19 2.34
N LEU A 299 -8.42 13.78 3.46
CA LEU A 299 -8.79 12.55 4.19
C LEU A 299 -10.23 12.57 4.70
N GLY A 300 -10.76 13.77 5.01
CA GLY A 300 -12.15 13.96 5.42
C GLY A 300 -13.19 13.70 4.32
N ASP A 301 -12.76 13.61 3.06
CA ASP A 301 -13.62 13.33 1.90
C ASP A 301 -13.61 11.83 1.53
N ILE A 302 -12.90 10.98 2.29
CA ILE A 302 -12.90 9.53 2.12
C ILE A 302 -14.06 8.94 2.91
N HIS A 303 -14.98 8.26 2.22
CA HIS A 303 -16.23 7.77 2.79
C HIS A 303 -16.28 6.25 2.96
N VAL A 304 -15.32 5.52 2.40
CA VAL A 304 -15.24 4.06 2.49
C VAL A 304 -14.64 3.60 3.82
N PRO A 305 -14.82 2.33 4.23
CA PRO A 305 -14.09 1.74 5.35
C PRO A 305 -12.57 1.89 5.19
N VAL A 306 -11.88 2.25 6.27
CA VAL A 306 -10.42 2.46 6.29
C VAL A 306 -9.75 1.54 7.32
N LEU A 307 -8.71 0.84 6.89
CA LEU A 307 -7.78 0.12 7.77
C LEU A 307 -6.42 0.84 7.75
N LEU A 308 -5.94 1.23 8.92
CA LEU A 308 -4.56 1.64 9.10
C LEU A 308 -3.82 0.57 9.91
N ALA A 309 -2.64 0.15 9.44
CA ALA A 309 -1.76 -0.72 10.21
C ALA A 309 -0.35 -0.11 10.26
N LEU A 310 0.25 -0.12 11.45
CA LEU A 310 1.60 0.36 11.68
C LEU A 310 2.37 -0.66 12.51
N GLY A 311 3.60 -0.94 12.15
CA GLY A 311 4.52 -1.69 12.98
C GLY A 311 4.91 -0.90 14.23
N ALA A 312 4.82 -1.48 15.42
CA ALA A 312 5.18 -0.81 16.67
C ALA A 312 6.69 -0.55 16.81
N ALA A 313 7.51 -1.23 16.01
CA ALA A 313 8.95 -1.03 15.91
C ALA A 313 9.36 -0.32 14.61
N ASP A 314 8.41 0.34 13.94
CA ASP A 314 8.68 1.13 12.74
C ASP A 314 9.59 2.33 13.08
N PRO A 315 10.75 2.46 12.41
CA PRO A 315 11.65 3.59 12.63
C PRO A 315 11.28 4.84 11.82
N VAL A 316 10.32 4.76 10.90
CA VAL A 316 9.93 5.84 9.96
C VAL A 316 8.92 6.77 10.60
N PHE A 317 7.91 6.22 11.27
CA PHE A 317 6.75 6.94 11.78
C PHE A 317 6.62 6.86 13.30
N THR A 318 5.99 7.87 13.89
CA THR A 318 5.67 7.90 15.32
C THR A 318 4.26 7.36 15.57
N HIS A 319 4.06 6.71 16.72
CA HIS A 319 2.73 6.23 17.12
C HIS A 319 1.71 7.37 17.28
N ASP A 320 2.14 8.54 17.80
CA ASP A 320 1.25 9.69 17.94
C ASP A 320 0.75 10.19 16.58
N GLY A 321 1.64 10.25 15.57
CA GLY A 321 1.28 10.60 14.20
C GLY A 321 0.28 9.60 13.60
N PHE A 322 0.46 8.30 13.88
CA PHE A 322 -0.43 7.25 13.42
C PHE A 322 -1.87 7.42 13.93
N PHE A 323 -2.05 7.70 15.22
CA PHE A 323 -3.39 7.93 15.76
C PHE A 323 -3.99 9.26 15.33
N GLN A 324 -3.15 10.28 15.08
CA GLN A 324 -3.61 11.55 14.50
C GLN A 324 -4.07 11.34 13.05
N GLN A 325 -3.36 10.55 12.25
CA GLN A 325 -3.77 10.18 10.89
C GLN A 325 -5.16 9.55 10.89
N ALA A 326 -5.39 8.55 11.76
CA ALA A 326 -6.70 7.90 11.88
C ALA A 326 -7.83 8.87 12.20
N ALA A 327 -7.57 9.94 12.95
CA ALA A 327 -8.57 10.94 13.33
C ALA A 327 -8.94 11.90 12.18
N HIS A 328 -8.16 11.96 11.09
CA HIS A 328 -8.45 12.79 9.93
C HIS A 328 -9.48 12.17 8.96
N PHE A 329 -9.70 10.86 9.00
CA PHE A 329 -10.71 10.19 8.17
C PHE A 329 -12.14 10.46 8.65
N THR A 330 -12.52 11.73 8.72
CA THR A 330 -13.81 12.16 9.32
C THR A 330 -15.02 11.87 8.43
N GLY A 331 -14.83 11.54 7.15
CA GLY A 331 -15.86 11.13 6.22
C GLY A 331 -16.23 9.65 6.33
N SER A 332 -15.32 8.82 6.85
CA SER A 332 -15.55 7.39 7.05
C SER A 332 -16.21 7.11 8.40
N ASP A 333 -17.28 6.32 8.39
CA ASP A 333 -17.93 5.81 9.62
C ASP A 333 -17.23 4.57 10.20
N ASP A 334 -16.26 3.99 9.47
CA ASP A 334 -15.58 2.74 9.83
C ASP A 334 -14.06 2.89 9.66
N VAL A 335 -13.40 3.39 10.67
CA VAL A 335 -11.93 3.52 10.72
C VAL A 335 -11.35 2.57 11.75
N THR A 336 -10.53 1.64 11.29
CA THR A 336 -9.80 0.67 12.12
C THR A 336 -8.31 1.02 12.11
N ALA A 337 -7.72 1.26 13.29
CA ALA A 337 -6.30 1.52 13.45
C ALA A 337 -5.65 0.40 14.28
N VAL A 338 -4.62 -0.25 13.72
CA VAL A 338 -3.94 -1.40 14.33
C VAL A 338 -2.46 -1.12 14.49
N LEU A 339 -1.97 -1.18 15.72
CA LEU A 339 -0.54 -1.19 16.02
C LEU A 339 -0.07 -2.63 16.19
N LEU A 340 0.86 -3.07 15.31
CA LEU A 340 1.38 -4.43 15.27
C LEU A 340 2.61 -4.56 16.17
N PRO A 341 2.54 -5.27 17.31
CA PRO A 341 3.69 -5.42 18.20
C PRO A 341 4.87 -6.09 17.51
N ASP A 342 6.09 -5.67 17.89
CA ASP A 342 7.36 -6.25 17.41
C ASP A 342 7.47 -6.34 15.88
N THR A 343 6.87 -5.39 15.16
CA THR A 343 6.81 -5.36 13.70
C THR A 343 7.48 -4.07 13.21
N GLY A 344 8.35 -4.18 12.22
CA GLY A 344 9.04 -3.05 11.59
C GLY A 344 8.25 -2.39 10.47
N HIS A 345 8.96 -1.70 9.56
CA HIS A 345 8.37 -0.93 8.46
C HIS A 345 7.74 -1.82 7.36
N PHE A 346 8.24 -3.04 7.16
CA PHE A 346 7.76 -3.98 6.14
C PHE A 346 6.97 -5.12 6.80
N GLU A 347 5.71 -4.90 7.17
CA GLU A 347 4.88 -5.86 7.91
C GLU A 347 4.72 -7.20 7.18
N MET A 348 4.67 -7.16 5.83
CA MET A 348 4.53 -8.34 4.98
C MET A 348 5.81 -9.19 4.94
N LEU A 349 6.97 -8.61 5.29
CA LEU A 349 8.30 -9.24 5.32
C LEU A 349 8.84 -9.46 6.74
N ASP A 350 8.07 -9.11 7.76
CA ASP A 350 8.40 -9.32 9.17
C ASP A 350 8.08 -10.77 9.60
N ARG A 351 8.72 -11.27 10.66
CA ARG A 351 8.35 -12.57 11.26
C ARG A 351 6.88 -12.62 11.69
N ASN A 352 6.29 -11.47 11.97
CA ASN A 352 4.87 -11.31 12.30
C ASN A 352 3.96 -11.21 11.06
N ALA A 353 4.47 -11.37 9.85
CA ALA A 353 3.67 -11.34 8.61
C ALA A 353 2.42 -12.25 8.65
N PRO A 354 2.43 -13.45 9.24
CA PRO A 354 1.20 -14.25 9.38
C PRO A 354 0.11 -13.53 10.20
N ARG A 355 0.50 -12.80 11.26
CA ARG A 355 -0.44 -12.02 12.08
C ARG A 355 -0.97 -10.81 11.33
N PHE A 356 -0.11 -10.10 10.60
CA PHE A 356 -0.52 -9.00 9.72
C PHE A 356 -1.56 -9.49 8.71
N ARG A 357 -1.28 -10.59 7.99
CA ARG A 357 -2.21 -11.18 7.01
C ARG A 357 -3.55 -11.60 7.63
N ALA A 358 -3.52 -12.20 8.82
CA ALA A 358 -4.74 -12.57 9.53
C ALA A 358 -5.60 -11.34 9.88
N GLN A 359 -4.96 -10.23 10.29
CA GLN A 359 -5.66 -8.97 10.58
C GLN A 359 -6.28 -8.37 9.31
N VAL A 360 -5.56 -8.38 8.19
CA VAL A 360 -6.06 -7.90 6.89
C VAL A 360 -7.23 -8.76 6.42
N ALA A 361 -7.08 -10.10 6.47
CA ALA A 361 -8.13 -11.02 6.03
C ALA A 361 -9.40 -10.90 6.90
N ASP A 362 -9.27 -10.74 8.21
CA ASP A 362 -10.39 -10.51 9.11
C ASP A 362 -11.11 -9.19 8.80
N TRP A 363 -10.35 -8.12 8.58
CA TRP A 363 -10.90 -6.82 8.22
C TRP A 363 -11.69 -6.87 6.91
N LEU A 364 -11.14 -7.52 5.89
CA LEU A 364 -11.80 -7.72 4.59
C LEU A 364 -13.06 -8.61 4.75
N GLY A 365 -12.92 -9.76 5.40
CA GLY A 365 -14.01 -10.73 5.55
C GLY A 365 -15.19 -10.21 6.34
N THR A 366 -14.97 -9.40 7.41
CA THR A 366 -16.06 -8.81 8.22
C THR A 366 -16.86 -7.74 7.46
N ARG A 367 -16.35 -7.23 6.35
CA ARG A 367 -17.02 -6.26 5.47
C ARG A 367 -17.58 -6.87 4.20
N GLY A 368 -17.33 -8.17 3.98
CA GLY A 368 -17.80 -8.90 2.78
C GLY A 368 -16.99 -8.61 1.53
N PHE A 369 -15.73 -8.18 1.74
CA PHE A 369 -14.76 -7.92 0.67
C PHE A 369 -14.02 -9.17 0.24
#